data_6abe9d8999ec66ffe165b243b0c5b65f
#
_entry.id   6abe9d8999ec66ffe165b243b0c5b65f
#
_cell.length_a   1.000
_cell.length_b   1.000
_cell.length_c   1.000
_cell.angle_alpha   90.00
_cell.angle_beta   90.00
_cell.angle_gamma   90.00
#
_symmetry.space_group_name_H-M   'P 1'
#
loop_
_entity.id
_entity.type
_entity.pdbx_description
1 polymer ?
#
loop_
_entity_poly.entity_id
_entity_poly.type
_entity_poly.pdbx_seq_one_letter_code
_entity_poly.pdbx_strand_id
1 'polypeptide(L)'
;MPDLLIELFSEEIPARMQAGAREALRQRVTDGLVEAGLTYGHARAYSTPRRLVLAVEGLSHRSPDLKEERKGPRVDAPEKALEGFLRSTGLTKDRLEARDDKKGRVWVAVIDKPGREAAAIVAEVLEATIRNFPWPKSMRWGAGSLRWVRPLHSILCLLTTEAGAEVVPLDIDGIRAGDTTRGHRFMAPEPFRVTGFEDYAVRLKRARVMLDQDERADQIWHDATNAAFAQGLEVVEDKSLLTEVAGLVEWPVVLMGAIGEAFLDLPPEVLQTSMKEHQKFFSVRDPKTGRIVRFVTVANRETADNGETILKGNGKVLSARLSDAAFFWGNDLAVAKAGMEEWREALTHVTFQSALGSQADRIGRIAALAREIAPKVGADPDLAEQAAKVAKLDLASQMVYEFPELQGLMGRYYAAAAGLPAEVAEACALHYKPLGPSDEVPSAPVSVAVALADKLDTLTGFWAIDEKPTGSKDPFALRRAALGVIRLVLTNGLKVSLSELIQEARETSIQKWSTRKTAELTTQLLNDYSAATQTIAELRALRR
;
A
#
# COMPACT_ATOMS: atom_id res chain seq x y z
N MET A 1 26.53 8.17 -29.44
CA MET A 1 25.40 8.65 -28.59
C MET A 1 25.84 8.49 -27.16
N PRO A 2 25.67 9.48 -26.28
CA PRO A 2 26.03 9.33 -24.88
C PRO A 2 25.07 8.42 -24.15
N ASP A 3 25.56 7.83 -23.05
CA ASP A 3 24.74 7.15 -22.05
C ASP A 3 24.62 8.05 -20.81
N LEU A 4 23.42 8.09 -20.22
CA LEU A 4 23.14 8.90 -19.05
C LEU A 4 23.03 8.00 -17.81
N LEU A 5 23.79 8.33 -16.77
CA LEU A 5 23.68 7.73 -15.45
C LEU A 5 23.27 8.79 -14.42
N ILE A 6 22.19 8.53 -13.70
CA ILE A 6 21.72 9.34 -12.58
C ILE A 6 21.68 8.47 -11.32
N GLU A 7 22.26 8.95 -10.22
CA GLU A 7 22.02 8.41 -8.87
C GLU A 7 21.54 9.53 -7.95
N LEU A 8 20.46 9.29 -7.22
CA LEU A 8 19.98 10.13 -6.14
C LEU A 8 20.20 9.36 -4.82
N PHE A 9 21.28 9.73 -4.11
CA PHE A 9 21.72 9.05 -2.89
C PHE A 9 21.19 9.77 -1.66
N SER A 10 20.46 9.04 -0.80
CA SER A 10 19.76 9.59 0.37
C SER A 10 19.93 8.73 1.63
N GLU A 11 19.29 9.11 2.73
CA GLU A 11 18.97 8.19 3.81
C GLU A 11 17.88 7.19 3.38
N GLU A 12 17.60 6.19 4.23
CA GLU A 12 16.82 5.02 3.85
C GLU A 12 15.40 5.34 3.34
N ILE A 13 15.17 5.03 2.08
CA ILE A 13 13.86 5.11 1.42
C ILE A 13 13.01 3.92 1.90
N PRO A 14 11.82 4.14 2.47
CA PRO A 14 10.96 3.04 2.89
C PRO A 14 10.73 2.03 1.76
N ALA A 15 10.90 0.73 2.03
CA ALA A 15 10.84 -0.33 1.02
C ALA A 15 9.57 -0.25 0.16
N ARG A 16 8.41 -0.03 0.78
CA ARG A 16 7.11 0.12 0.09
C ARG A 16 7.04 1.28 -0.90
N MET A 17 7.93 2.26 -0.81
CA MET A 17 7.96 3.42 -1.72
C MET A 17 8.93 3.24 -2.88
N GLN A 18 9.88 2.30 -2.78
CA GLN A 18 11.00 2.18 -3.73
C GLN A 18 10.53 1.83 -5.15
N ALA A 19 9.62 0.87 -5.30
CA ALA A 19 9.11 0.46 -6.62
C ALA A 19 8.41 1.63 -7.35
N GLY A 20 7.51 2.33 -6.65
CA GLY A 20 6.82 3.50 -7.21
C GLY A 20 7.75 4.66 -7.50
N ALA A 21 8.74 4.89 -6.62
CA ALA A 21 9.73 5.96 -6.81
C ALA A 21 10.66 5.68 -7.99
N ARG A 22 11.12 4.43 -8.15
CA ARG A 22 11.93 3.99 -9.28
C ARG A 22 11.22 4.21 -10.61
N GLU A 23 9.97 3.80 -10.70
CA GLU A 23 9.17 4.00 -11.91
C GLU A 23 8.87 5.48 -12.17
N ALA A 24 8.56 6.26 -11.15
CA ALA A 24 8.35 7.70 -11.27
C ALA A 24 9.62 8.43 -11.74
N LEU A 25 10.82 8.05 -11.25
CA LEU A 25 12.07 8.60 -11.72
C LEU A 25 12.27 8.30 -13.21
N ARG A 26 12.12 7.04 -13.60
CA ARG A 26 12.25 6.60 -14.99
C ARG A 26 11.31 7.39 -15.90
N GLN A 27 10.03 7.37 -15.60
CA GLN A 27 9.00 8.00 -16.43
C GLN A 27 9.20 9.51 -16.55
N ARG A 28 9.36 10.22 -15.43
CA ARG A 28 9.48 11.68 -15.46
C ARG A 28 10.72 12.17 -16.21
N VAL A 29 11.85 11.48 -16.02
CA VAL A 29 13.07 11.86 -16.72
C VAL A 29 12.92 11.55 -18.22
N THR A 30 12.48 10.34 -18.59
CA THR A 30 12.33 9.98 -20.00
C THR A 30 11.29 10.81 -20.73
N ASP A 31 10.15 11.10 -20.10
CA ASP A 31 9.12 11.97 -20.69
C ASP A 31 9.66 13.39 -20.90
N GLY A 32 10.36 13.96 -19.90
CA GLY A 32 10.97 15.28 -20.01
C GLY A 32 12.06 15.37 -21.10
N LEU A 33 12.87 14.31 -21.25
CA LEU A 33 13.86 14.24 -22.34
C LEU A 33 13.19 14.22 -23.72
N VAL A 34 12.12 13.42 -23.87
CA VAL A 34 11.35 13.33 -25.13
C VAL A 34 10.62 14.64 -25.43
N GLU A 35 9.99 15.26 -24.44
CA GLU A 35 9.34 16.57 -24.59
C GLU A 35 10.32 17.67 -25.02
N ALA A 36 11.57 17.60 -24.57
CA ALA A 36 12.64 18.52 -24.98
C ALA A 36 13.27 18.14 -26.34
N GLY A 37 12.79 17.09 -27.01
CA GLY A 37 13.23 16.66 -28.33
C GLY A 37 14.44 15.73 -28.33
N LEU A 38 14.84 15.15 -27.19
CA LEU A 38 15.88 14.12 -27.15
C LEU A 38 15.25 12.73 -27.36
N THR A 39 15.98 11.86 -28.05
CA THR A 39 15.66 10.45 -28.22
C THR A 39 16.65 9.58 -27.46
N TYR A 40 16.23 8.39 -27.07
CA TYR A 40 17.08 7.40 -26.38
C TYR A 40 16.73 5.97 -26.83
N GLY A 41 17.63 5.03 -26.58
CA GLY A 41 17.44 3.62 -26.92
C GLY A 41 16.69 2.88 -25.83
N HIS A 42 17.27 2.79 -24.64
CA HIS A 42 16.71 2.06 -23.51
C HIS A 42 16.86 2.85 -22.20
N ALA A 43 15.91 2.66 -21.25
CA ALA A 43 15.99 3.27 -19.93
C ALA A 43 15.60 2.26 -18.86
N ARG A 44 16.48 2.05 -17.87
CA ARG A 44 16.25 1.16 -16.74
C ARG A 44 16.52 1.86 -15.42
N ALA A 45 15.59 1.70 -14.47
CA ALA A 45 15.73 2.27 -13.14
C ALA A 45 15.94 1.19 -12.10
N TYR A 46 16.71 1.53 -11.06
CA TYR A 46 17.04 0.66 -9.94
C TYR A 46 16.80 1.38 -8.63
N SER A 47 16.65 0.61 -7.56
CA SER A 47 16.57 1.16 -6.21
C SER A 47 17.27 0.27 -5.20
N THR A 48 17.90 0.91 -4.23
CA THR A 48 18.35 0.29 -2.98
C THR A 48 17.70 1.04 -1.81
N PRO A 49 17.85 0.62 -0.56
CA PRO A 49 17.41 1.43 0.58
C PRO A 49 17.86 2.89 0.52
N ARG A 50 19.02 3.17 -0.06
CA ARG A 50 19.61 4.51 -0.03
C ARG A 50 19.77 5.18 -1.40
N ARG A 51 19.31 4.55 -2.49
CA ARG A 51 19.51 5.04 -3.86
C ARG A 51 18.26 4.90 -4.72
N LEU A 52 18.05 5.92 -5.54
CA LEU A 52 17.29 5.78 -6.78
C LEU A 52 18.24 6.01 -7.93
N VAL A 53 18.27 5.11 -8.90
CA VAL A 53 19.21 5.13 -10.01
C VAL A 53 18.46 5.01 -11.33
N LEU A 54 18.87 5.77 -12.33
CA LEU A 54 18.38 5.68 -13.70
C LEU A 54 19.57 5.59 -14.64
N ALA A 55 19.60 4.57 -15.48
CA ALA A 55 20.49 4.42 -16.60
C ALA A 55 19.70 4.58 -17.90
N VAL A 56 20.17 5.45 -18.81
CA VAL A 56 19.57 5.66 -20.12
C VAL A 56 20.66 5.49 -21.17
N GLU A 57 20.45 4.53 -22.07
CA GLU A 57 21.39 4.18 -23.13
C GLU A 57 21.02 4.88 -24.44
N GLY A 58 22.02 5.28 -25.20
CA GLY A 58 21.84 5.80 -26.55
C GLY A 58 21.07 7.12 -26.62
N LEU A 59 21.31 8.04 -25.68
CA LEU A 59 20.72 9.38 -25.68
C LEU A 59 21.27 10.20 -26.84
N SER A 60 20.45 11.01 -27.52
CA SER A 60 20.93 11.94 -28.54
C SER A 60 21.78 13.04 -27.92
N HIS A 61 22.85 13.49 -28.60
CA HIS A 61 23.76 14.54 -28.12
C HIS A 61 23.09 15.88 -27.93
N ARG A 62 22.12 16.18 -28.81
CA ARG A 62 21.36 17.42 -28.79
C ARG A 62 19.96 17.22 -29.35
N SER A 63 19.05 18.09 -29.02
CA SER A 63 17.73 18.13 -29.64
C SER A 63 17.81 18.66 -31.06
N PRO A 64 16.87 18.33 -31.96
CA PRO A 64 16.86 18.84 -33.32
C PRO A 64 16.61 20.34 -33.35
N ASP A 65 17.13 20.97 -34.39
CA ASP A 65 16.74 22.35 -34.71
C ASP A 65 15.28 22.36 -35.17
N LEU A 66 14.46 23.18 -34.56
CA LEU A 66 13.05 23.29 -34.86
C LEU A 66 12.76 24.62 -35.56
N LYS A 67 11.95 24.59 -36.60
CA LYS A 67 11.37 25.77 -37.22
C LYS A 67 9.89 25.85 -36.81
N GLU A 68 9.58 26.81 -35.96
CA GLU A 68 8.19 27.07 -35.54
C GLU A 68 7.59 28.13 -36.48
N GLU A 69 6.56 27.75 -37.21
CA GLU A 69 5.81 28.72 -38.03
C GLU A 69 4.60 29.21 -37.23
N ARG A 70 4.57 30.53 -36.99
CA ARG A 70 3.42 31.20 -36.40
C ARG A 70 2.72 32.05 -37.43
N LYS A 71 1.44 31.73 -37.67
CA LYS A 71 0.57 32.51 -38.51
C LYS A 71 0.12 33.78 -37.80
N GLY A 72 0.36 34.92 -38.43
CA GLY A 72 0.03 36.22 -37.93
C GLY A 72 -1.19 36.85 -38.60
N PRO A 73 -1.37 38.17 -38.47
CA PRO A 73 -2.47 38.89 -39.06
C PRO A 73 -2.34 38.94 -40.59
N ARG A 74 -3.41 39.32 -41.28
CA ARG A 74 -3.41 39.57 -42.73
C ARG A 74 -2.46 40.73 -43.06
N VAL A 75 -1.88 40.69 -44.26
CA VAL A 75 -0.95 41.72 -44.72
C VAL A 75 -1.62 43.11 -44.79
N ASP A 76 -2.93 43.15 -45.05
CA ASP A 76 -3.77 44.33 -45.07
C ASP A 76 -4.44 44.66 -43.71
N ALA A 77 -4.07 43.98 -42.63
CA ALA A 77 -4.59 44.26 -41.30
C ALA A 77 -4.03 45.57 -40.70
N PRO A 78 -4.73 46.21 -39.74
CA PRO A 78 -4.25 47.40 -39.07
C PRO A 78 -2.86 47.22 -38.44
N GLU A 79 -2.03 48.27 -38.53
CA GLU A 79 -0.63 48.27 -38.05
C GLU A 79 -0.50 47.79 -36.59
N LYS A 80 -1.46 48.12 -35.73
CA LYS A 80 -1.53 47.69 -34.34
C LYS A 80 -1.62 46.15 -34.19
N ALA A 81 -2.22 45.45 -35.15
CA ALA A 81 -2.28 43.98 -35.15
C ALA A 81 -0.92 43.36 -35.51
N LEU A 82 -0.21 43.99 -36.46
CA LEU A 82 1.15 43.58 -36.81
C LEU A 82 2.14 43.87 -35.67
N GLU A 83 2.06 45.00 -35.00
CA GLU A 83 2.89 45.34 -33.83
C GLU A 83 2.67 44.32 -32.68
N GLY A 84 1.41 43.92 -32.42
CA GLY A 84 1.08 42.87 -31.43
C GLY A 84 1.72 41.53 -31.79
N PHE A 85 1.70 41.18 -33.07
CA PHE A 85 2.30 39.94 -33.57
C PHE A 85 3.82 39.96 -33.48
N LEU A 86 4.49 41.08 -33.91
CA LEU A 86 5.91 41.26 -33.77
C LEU A 86 6.39 41.19 -32.32
N ARG A 87 5.63 41.81 -31.40
CA ARG A 87 5.92 41.75 -29.96
C ARG A 87 5.79 40.32 -29.40
N SER A 88 4.80 39.54 -29.88
CA SER A 88 4.59 38.17 -29.42
C SER A 88 5.59 37.16 -29.99
N THR A 89 6.19 37.45 -31.15
CA THR A 89 7.18 36.61 -31.83
C THR A 89 8.62 37.03 -31.56
N GLY A 90 8.84 38.24 -31.05
CA GLY A 90 10.18 38.81 -30.86
C GLY A 90 10.92 39.11 -32.16
N LEU A 91 10.22 39.07 -33.30
CA LEU A 91 10.80 39.32 -34.62
C LEU A 91 10.54 40.73 -35.11
N THR A 92 11.35 41.18 -36.05
CA THR A 92 11.16 42.43 -36.82
C THR A 92 10.38 42.14 -38.12
N LYS A 93 9.75 43.16 -38.69
CA LYS A 93 8.89 43.02 -39.89
C LYS A 93 9.62 42.41 -41.10
N ASP A 94 10.90 42.71 -41.26
CA ASP A 94 11.77 42.16 -42.30
C ASP A 94 12.05 40.66 -42.18
N ARG A 95 11.79 40.08 -41.00
CA ARG A 95 11.88 38.64 -40.73
C ARG A 95 10.56 37.88 -40.93
N LEU A 96 9.49 38.58 -41.32
CA LEU A 96 8.21 37.96 -41.61
C LEU A 96 8.08 37.59 -43.08
N GLU A 97 7.49 36.44 -43.37
CA GLU A 97 7.16 36.04 -44.73
C GLU A 97 5.67 36.29 -44.99
N ALA A 98 5.34 36.91 -46.16
CA ALA A 98 3.97 37.05 -46.59
C ALA A 98 3.58 35.81 -47.40
N ARG A 99 2.65 34.95 -46.89
CA ARG A 99 2.20 33.75 -47.56
C ARG A 99 0.71 33.81 -47.88
N ASP A 100 0.32 33.16 -48.96
CA ASP A 100 -1.09 33.05 -49.36
C ASP A 100 -1.82 32.03 -48.48
N ASP A 101 -3.01 32.41 -48.05
CA ASP A 101 -3.91 31.56 -47.24
C ASP A 101 -5.32 31.62 -47.83
N LYS A 102 -6.18 30.68 -47.45
CA LYS A 102 -7.57 30.57 -47.96
C LYS A 102 -8.39 31.86 -47.86
N LYS A 103 -8.01 32.79 -46.99
CA LYS A 103 -8.71 34.04 -46.69
C LYS A 103 -7.89 35.30 -47.06
N GLY A 104 -6.83 35.18 -47.87
CA GLY A 104 -5.94 36.26 -48.26
C GLY A 104 -4.51 36.10 -47.70
N ARG A 105 -3.62 37.00 -48.12
CA ARG A 105 -2.20 36.97 -47.70
C ARG A 105 -2.07 37.28 -46.18
N VAL A 106 -1.30 36.47 -45.50
CA VAL A 106 -1.04 36.59 -44.06
C VAL A 106 0.47 36.70 -43.79
N TRP A 107 0.84 37.39 -42.73
CA TRP A 107 2.20 37.35 -42.21
C TRP A 107 2.46 36.01 -41.53
N VAL A 108 3.60 35.40 -41.79
CA VAL A 108 4.07 34.18 -41.13
C VAL A 108 5.43 34.48 -40.52
N ALA A 109 5.56 34.22 -39.24
CA ALA A 109 6.83 34.26 -38.53
C ALA A 109 7.46 32.88 -38.57
N VAL A 110 8.63 32.73 -39.13
CA VAL A 110 9.44 31.52 -39.03
C VAL A 110 10.46 31.76 -37.92
N ILE A 111 10.30 31.05 -36.81
CA ILE A 111 11.17 31.18 -35.65
C ILE A 111 12.09 29.96 -35.65
N ASP A 112 13.37 30.18 -35.90
CA ASP A 112 14.38 29.15 -35.77
C ASP A 112 14.70 28.95 -34.29
N LYS A 113 14.41 27.77 -33.78
CA LYS A 113 14.80 27.33 -32.44
C LYS A 113 15.97 26.35 -32.57
N PRO A 114 17.20 26.79 -32.33
CA PRO A 114 18.35 25.89 -32.40
C PRO A 114 18.24 24.80 -31.37
N GLY A 115 18.64 23.58 -31.74
CA GLY A 115 18.71 22.46 -30.85
C GLY A 115 19.63 22.76 -29.67
N ARG A 116 19.31 22.15 -28.53
CA ARG A 116 20.02 22.33 -27.27
C ARG A 116 20.85 21.08 -26.96
N GLU A 117 21.98 21.28 -26.31
CA GLU A 117 22.84 20.18 -25.88
C GLU A 117 22.15 19.30 -24.81
N ALA A 118 22.39 18.00 -24.87
CA ALA A 118 21.77 17.02 -23.95
C ALA A 118 22.06 17.35 -22.49
N ALA A 119 23.28 17.79 -22.16
CA ALA A 119 23.66 18.12 -20.79
C ALA A 119 22.76 19.22 -20.19
N ALA A 120 22.46 20.29 -20.96
CA ALA A 120 21.59 21.37 -20.51
C ALA A 120 20.14 20.91 -20.31
N ILE A 121 19.63 20.07 -21.21
CA ILE A 121 18.28 19.51 -21.13
C ILE A 121 18.17 18.55 -19.93
N VAL A 122 19.14 17.65 -19.75
CA VAL A 122 19.19 16.73 -18.63
C VAL A 122 19.20 17.46 -17.28
N ALA A 123 19.99 18.53 -17.16
CA ALA A 123 20.03 19.34 -15.94
C ALA A 123 18.65 19.91 -15.58
N GLU A 124 17.96 20.53 -16.53
CA GLU A 124 16.62 21.10 -16.33
C GLU A 124 15.58 20.05 -16.00
N VAL A 125 15.56 18.95 -16.76
CA VAL A 125 14.61 17.85 -16.57
C VAL A 125 14.82 17.18 -15.19
N LEU A 126 16.07 16.96 -14.80
CA LEU A 126 16.39 16.34 -13.52
C LEU A 126 16.06 17.27 -12.34
N GLU A 127 16.37 18.58 -12.44
CA GLU A 127 15.97 19.55 -11.43
C GLU A 127 14.45 19.59 -11.26
N ALA A 128 13.71 19.73 -12.36
CA ALA A 128 12.24 19.73 -12.33
C ALA A 128 11.69 18.42 -11.74
N THR A 129 12.28 17.27 -12.09
CA THR A 129 11.92 15.97 -11.55
C THR A 129 12.14 15.89 -10.05
N ILE A 130 13.29 16.30 -9.53
CA ILE A 130 13.63 16.25 -8.10
C ILE A 130 12.73 17.18 -7.29
N ARG A 131 12.54 18.44 -7.74
CA ARG A 131 11.73 19.43 -7.02
C ARG A 131 10.24 19.06 -6.95
N ASN A 132 9.72 18.37 -7.97
CA ASN A 132 8.31 17.97 -8.08
C ASN A 132 8.09 16.48 -7.94
N PHE A 133 9.00 15.77 -7.25
CA PHE A 133 8.91 14.32 -7.13
C PHE A 133 7.67 13.88 -6.34
N PRO A 134 6.88 12.89 -6.82
CA PRO A 134 5.57 12.54 -6.25
C PRO A 134 5.69 11.61 -5.03
N TRP A 135 6.43 12.04 -4.01
CA TRP A 135 6.51 11.28 -2.77
C TRP A 135 5.17 11.28 -2.05
N PRO A 136 4.62 10.12 -1.65
CA PRO A 136 3.40 10.07 -0.82
C PRO A 136 3.58 10.78 0.52
N LYS A 137 4.81 10.73 1.06
CA LYS A 137 5.22 11.43 2.28
C LYS A 137 6.65 11.92 2.11
N SER A 138 6.89 13.18 2.41
CA SER A 138 8.20 13.82 2.30
C SER A 138 8.48 14.70 3.51
N MET A 139 9.76 15.03 3.71
CA MET A 139 10.23 15.91 4.77
C MET A 139 11.15 17.01 4.20
N ARG A 140 11.43 18.03 4.99
CA ARG A 140 12.52 18.97 4.82
C ARG A 140 13.59 18.70 5.85
N TRP A 141 14.82 19.07 5.58
CA TRP A 141 15.92 18.94 6.52
C TRP A 141 16.85 20.17 6.44
N GLY A 142 17.60 20.42 7.52
CA GLY A 142 18.48 21.58 7.60
C GLY A 142 17.74 22.88 7.39
N ALA A 143 18.39 23.85 6.73
CA ALA A 143 17.82 25.15 6.37
C ALA A 143 17.32 25.19 4.92
N GLY A 144 17.39 24.09 4.17
CA GLY A 144 17.00 24.00 2.76
C GLY A 144 15.50 24.03 2.52
N SER A 145 15.11 24.26 1.27
CA SER A 145 13.71 24.26 0.83
C SER A 145 13.28 22.94 0.20
N LEU A 146 14.22 22.10 -0.22
CA LEU A 146 13.97 20.84 -0.89
C LEU A 146 13.12 19.88 -0.02
N ARG A 147 12.15 19.28 -0.67
CA ARG A 147 11.33 18.21 -0.05
C ARG A 147 11.68 16.87 -0.70
N TRP A 148 12.12 15.93 0.12
CA TRP A 148 12.44 14.57 -0.31
C TRP A 148 11.90 13.56 0.70
N VAL A 149 11.86 12.26 0.36
CA VAL A 149 11.36 11.25 1.29
C VAL A 149 12.24 11.14 2.55
N ARG A 150 13.54 11.28 2.38
CA ARG A 150 14.59 11.33 3.41
C ARG A 150 15.69 12.27 2.94
N PRO A 151 16.59 12.78 3.81
CA PRO A 151 17.66 13.67 3.40
C PRO A 151 18.45 13.15 2.20
N LEU A 152 18.49 13.95 1.12
CA LEU A 152 19.31 13.69 -0.06
C LEU A 152 20.74 14.16 0.25
N HIS A 153 21.73 13.29 0.03
CA HIS A 153 23.13 13.55 0.35
C HIS A 153 23.95 13.97 -0.87
N SER A 154 23.74 13.29 -1.99
CA SER A 154 24.46 13.56 -3.22
C SER A 154 23.63 13.23 -4.45
N ILE A 155 24.00 13.89 -5.53
CA ILE A 155 23.47 13.64 -6.87
C ILE A 155 24.67 13.23 -7.74
N LEU A 156 24.59 12.09 -8.39
CA LEU A 156 25.50 11.71 -9.45
C LEU A 156 24.72 11.85 -10.76
N CYS A 157 25.30 12.59 -11.72
CA CYS A 157 24.70 12.76 -13.03
C CYS A 157 25.81 12.84 -14.09
N LEU A 158 25.94 11.80 -14.88
CA LEU A 158 27.00 11.62 -15.88
C LEU A 158 26.41 11.38 -17.26
N LEU A 159 27.02 12.04 -18.25
CA LEU A 159 26.91 11.66 -19.66
C LEU A 159 28.23 11.02 -20.08
N THR A 160 28.15 9.78 -20.55
CA THR A 160 29.32 8.98 -20.96
C THR A 160 29.32 8.81 -22.46
N THR A 161 30.46 9.13 -23.10
CA THR A 161 30.72 8.94 -24.54
C THR A 161 32.02 8.15 -24.73
N GLU A 162 32.39 7.85 -25.97
CA GLU A 162 33.70 7.29 -26.31
C GLU A 162 34.88 8.21 -25.90
N ALA A 163 34.62 9.51 -25.79
CA ALA A 163 35.62 10.50 -25.35
C ALA A 163 35.81 10.55 -23.83
N GLY A 164 34.91 9.90 -23.06
CA GLY A 164 34.94 9.84 -21.60
C GLY A 164 33.61 10.26 -20.97
N ALA A 165 33.62 10.35 -19.64
CA ALA A 165 32.47 10.77 -18.84
C ALA A 165 32.52 12.26 -18.51
N GLU A 166 31.40 12.93 -18.65
CA GLU A 166 31.19 14.33 -18.30
C GLU A 166 30.12 14.46 -17.22
N VAL A 167 30.39 15.26 -16.18
CA VAL A 167 29.40 15.59 -15.15
C VAL A 167 28.42 16.62 -15.68
N VAL A 168 27.14 16.33 -15.66
CA VAL A 168 26.09 17.29 -15.97
C VAL A 168 26.03 18.34 -14.85
N PRO A 169 26.24 19.63 -15.15
CA PRO A 169 26.27 20.69 -14.15
C PRO A 169 24.85 20.94 -13.60
N LEU A 170 24.64 20.60 -12.33
CA LEU A 170 23.38 20.74 -11.60
C LEU A 170 23.66 21.07 -10.14
N ASP A 171 22.93 22.01 -9.56
CA ASP A 171 22.94 22.36 -8.13
C ASP A 171 21.50 22.49 -7.63
N ILE A 172 21.14 21.69 -6.65
CA ILE A 172 19.81 21.70 -6.03
C ILE A 172 19.97 21.93 -4.53
N ASP A 173 19.62 23.12 -4.06
CA ASP A 173 19.74 23.54 -2.66
C ASP A 173 21.18 23.31 -2.09
N GLY A 174 22.21 23.53 -2.91
CA GLY A 174 23.62 23.36 -2.54
C GLY A 174 24.15 21.92 -2.72
N ILE A 175 23.31 20.98 -3.14
CA ILE A 175 23.73 19.62 -3.51
C ILE A 175 24.14 19.63 -4.98
N ARG A 176 25.45 19.64 -5.23
CA ARG A 176 26.01 19.66 -6.59
C ARG A 176 26.13 18.27 -7.16
N ALA A 177 25.77 18.12 -8.42
CA ALA A 177 26.01 16.88 -9.15
C ALA A 177 27.49 16.60 -9.30
N GLY A 178 27.86 15.34 -9.27
CA GLY A 178 29.24 14.87 -9.38
C GLY A 178 29.34 13.49 -10.03
N ASP A 179 30.54 12.91 -9.93
CA ASP A 179 30.91 11.60 -10.47
C ASP A 179 31.20 10.56 -9.36
N THR A 180 30.86 10.90 -8.11
CA THR A 180 31.27 10.14 -6.92
C THR A 180 30.07 9.55 -6.21
N THR A 181 30.17 8.25 -5.89
CA THR A 181 29.22 7.53 -5.06
C THR A 181 29.92 6.86 -3.87
N ARG A 182 29.16 6.13 -3.04
CA ARG A 182 29.66 5.37 -1.89
C ARG A 182 29.22 3.92 -1.97
N GLY A 183 29.96 3.04 -1.33
CA GLY A 183 29.55 1.65 -1.15
C GLY A 183 28.62 1.45 0.04
N HIS A 184 28.61 0.23 0.52
CA HIS A 184 27.82 -0.17 1.68
C HIS A 184 28.25 0.59 2.94
N ARG A 185 27.27 1.13 3.68
CA ARG A 185 27.48 2.01 4.86
C ARG A 185 28.52 1.51 5.87
N PHE A 186 28.58 0.19 6.11
CA PHE A 186 29.44 -0.40 7.12
C PHE A 186 30.61 -1.21 6.57
N MET A 187 30.45 -1.85 5.40
CA MET A 187 31.43 -2.76 4.83
C MET A 187 32.36 -2.10 3.81
N ALA A 188 31.93 -1.01 3.19
CA ALA A 188 32.70 -0.23 2.22
C ALA A 188 32.25 1.23 2.16
N PRO A 189 32.43 2.03 3.25
CA PRO A 189 31.86 3.38 3.35
C PRO A 189 32.58 4.43 2.49
N GLU A 190 33.77 4.12 1.99
CA GLU A 190 34.61 5.08 1.27
C GLU A 190 33.98 5.49 -0.05
N PRO A 191 34.07 6.79 -0.40
CA PRO A 191 33.59 7.29 -1.68
C PRO A 191 34.52 6.84 -2.81
N PHE A 192 33.94 6.64 -4.01
CA PHE A 192 34.69 6.33 -5.22
C PHE A 192 34.04 6.97 -6.45
N ARG A 193 34.88 7.32 -7.44
CA ARG A 193 34.46 7.87 -8.71
C ARG A 193 34.01 6.77 -9.65
N VAL A 194 33.09 7.11 -10.54
CA VAL A 194 32.60 6.22 -11.60
C VAL A 194 32.57 6.97 -12.95
N THR A 195 32.65 6.19 -14.01
CA THR A 195 32.77 6.72 -15.39
C THR A 195 31.57 6.40 -16.28
N GLY A 196 30.61 5.61 -15.78
CA GLY A 196 29.41 5.21 -16.51
C GLY A 196 28.70 4.08 -15.78
N PHE A 197 27.59 3.58 -16.36
CA PHE A 197 26.74 2.62 -15.68
C PHE A 197 27.42 1.26 -15.42
N GLU A 198 28.17 0.73 -16.37
CA GLU A 198 28.85 -0.55 -16.18
C GLU A 198 29.90 -0.50 -15.06
N ASP A 199 30.77 0.55 -15.09
CA ASP A 199 31.76 0.78 -14.03
C ASP A 199 31.08 0.96 -12.67
N TYR A 200 29.97 1.74 -12.64
CA TYR A 200 29.16 1.96 -11.46
C TYR A 200 28.62 0.65 -10.86
N ALA A 201 27.99 -0.19 -11.67
CA ALA A 201 27.40 -1.45 -11.21
C ALA A 201 28.46 -2.42 -10.69
N VAL A 202 29.58 -2.57 -11.40
CA VAL A 202 30.71 -3.43 -10.99
C VAL A 202 31.34 -2.94 -9.69
N ARG A 203 31.60 -1.63 -9.56
CA ARG A 203 32.20 -1.05 -8.36
C ARG A 203 31.26 -1.13 -7.15
N LEU A 204 29.96 -0.90 -7.34
CA LEU A 204 28.98 -1.09 -6.27
C LEU A 204 28.95 -2.52 -5.76
N LYS A 205 28.96 -3.51 -6.64
CA LYS A 205 29.00 -4.93 -6.23
C LYS A 205 30.25 -5.27 -5.45
N ARG A 206 31.42 -4.75 -5.87
CA ARG A 206 32.68 -4.87 -5.09
C ARG A 206 32.61 -4.14 -3.76
N ALA A 207 31.90 -3.03 -3.70
CA ALA A 207 31.66 -2.23 -2.50
C ALA A 207 30.44 -2.72 -1.69
N ARG A 208 30.04 -3.99 -1.85
CA ARG A 208 28.97 -4.65 -1.09
C ARG A 208 27.61 -3.98 -1.23
N VAL A 209 27.28 -3.55 -2.46
CA VAL A 209 25.94 -3.06 -2.84
C VAL A 209 25.49 -3.83 -4.07
N MET A 210 24.45 -4.60 -3.93
CA MET A 210 23.73 -5.28 -4.99
C MET A 210 22.66 -4.31 -5.51
N LEU A 211 22.91 -3.73 -6.69
CA LEU A 211 22.10 -2.63 -7.22
C LEU A 211 20.69 -3.08 -7.62
N ASP A 212 20.62 -4.21 -8.33
CA ASP A 212 19.37 -4.74 -8.86
C ASP A 212 18.52 -5.34 -7.72
N GLN A 213 17.31 -4.83 -7.53
CA GLN A 213 16.38 -5.27 -6.50
C GLN A 213 15.84 -6.68 -6.75
N ASP A 214 15.73 -7.10 -8.00
CA ASP A 214 15.26 -8.43 -8.36
C ASP A 214 16.36 -9.45 -8.08
N GLU A 215 17.64 -9.13 -8.40
CA GLU A 215 18.80 -9.95 -8.01
C GLU A 215 18.88 -10.11 -6.49
N ARG A 216 18.60 -9.05 -5.71
CA ARG A 216 18.57 -9.15 -4.24
C ARG A 216 17.45 -10.07 -3.74
N ALA A 217 16.26 -9.96 -4.31
CA ALA A 217 15.13 -10.81 -3.94
C ALA A 217 15.42 -12.29 -4.27
N ASP A 218 15.94 -12.55 -5.47
CA ASP A 218 16.32 -13.91 -5.89
C ASP A 218 17.41 -14.51 -5.00
N GLN A 219 18.41 -13.73 -4.63
CA GLN A 219 19.48 -14.16 -3.72
C GLN A 219 18.93 -14.51 -2.33
N ILE A 220 18.06 -13.63 -1.76
CA ILE A 220 17.43 -13.88 -0.46
C ILE A 220 16.62 -15.18 -0.50
N TRP A 221 15.80 -15.35 -1.53
CA TRP A 221 14.95 -16.53 -1.66
C TRP A 221 15.76 -17.80 -1.83
N HIS A 222 16.79 -17.78 -2.69
CA HIS A 222 17.69 -18.89 -2.90
C HIS A 222 18.41 -19.32 -1.62
N ASP A 223 19.00 -18.38 -0.90
CA ASP A 223 19.74 -18.67 0.31
C ASP A 223 18.82 -19.15 1.45
N ALA A 224 17.64 -18.55 1.59
CA ALA A 224 16.65 -18.96 2.59
C ALA A 224 16.15 -20.38 2.33
N THR A 225 15.81 -20.71 1.07
CA THR A 225 15.35 -22.05 0.70
C THR A 225 16.43 -23.11 0.86
N ASN A 226 17.67 -22.80 0.50
CA ASN A 226 18.80 -23.71 0.70
C ASN A 226 19.06 -23.98 2.18
N ALA A 227 19.03 -22.93 3.03
CA ALA A 227 19.23 -23.07 4.47
C ALA A 227 18.12 -23.94 5.11
N ALA A 228 16.88 -23.76 4.69
CA ALA A 228 15.74 -24.58 5.15
C ALA A 228 15.86 -26.02 4.65
N PHE A 229 16.12 -26.21 3.37
CA PHE A 229 16.27 -27.54 2.74
C PHE A 229 17.37 -28.38 3.41
N ALA A 230 18.50 -27.78 3.77
CA ALA A 230 19.60 -28.44 4.46
C ALA A 230 19.17 -29.05 5.82
N GLN A 231 18.04 -28.59 6.39
CA GLN A 231 17.47 -29.12 7.64
C GLN A 231 16.16 -29.92 7.42
N GLY A 232 15.82 -30.21 6.16
CA GLY A 232 14.57 -30.91 5.82
C GLY A 232 13.32 -30.07 6.04
N LEU A 233 13.44 -28.75 6.01
CA LEU A 233 12.39 -27.76 6.26
C LEU A 233 12.06 -26.98 4.98
N GLU A 234 10.97 -26.22 5.01
CA GLU A 234 10.52 -25.38 3.90
C GLU A 234 10.27 -23.95 4.36
N VAL A 235 10.70 -22.97 3.57
CA VAL A 235 10.33 -21.57 3.77
C VAL A 235 8.89 -21.35 3.30
N VAL A 236 8.07 -20.71 4.11
CA VAL A 236 6.71 -20.32 3.71
C VAL A 236 6.80 -19.15 2.72
N GLU A 237 6.28 -19.33 1.52
CA GLU A 237 6.34 -18.31 0.48
C GLU A 237 5.50 -17.08 0.86
N ASP A 238 6.13 -15.90 0.84
CA ASP A 238 5.49 -14.60 0.95
C ASP A 238 6.21 -13.60 0.04
N LYS A 239 5.66 -13.41 -1.17
CA LYS A 239 6.23 -12.52 -2.19
C LYS A 239 6.24 -11.05 -1.74
N SER A 240 5.24 -10.65 -0.96
CA SER A 240 5.15 -9.27 -0.47
C SER A 240 6.24 -8.98 0.56
N LEU A 241 6.46 -9.93 1.48
CA LEU A 241 7.53 -9.86 2.45
C LEU A 241 8.91 -9.90 1.78
N LEU A 242 9.10 -10.76 0.77
CA LEU A 242 10.35 -10.84 0.01
C LEU A 242 10.70 -9.52 -0.66
N THR A 243 9.72 -8.90 -1.32
CA THR A 243 9.89 -7.58 -1.94
C THR A 243 10.22 -6.50 -0.90
N GLU A 244 9.54 -6.51 0.25
CA GLU A 244 9.82 -5.58 1.34
C GLU A 244 11.24 -5.77 1.88
N VAL A 245 11.63 -7.00 2.21
CA VAL A 245 12.96 -7.31 2.78
C VAL A 245 14.07 -7.00 1.80
N ALA A 246 13.92 -7.32 0.51
CA ALA A 246 14.88 -6.93 -0.53
C ALA A 246 15.06 -5.40 -0.62
N GLY A 247 14.03 -4.62 -0.26
CA GLY A 247 14.09 -3.16 -0.16
C GLY A 247 14.69 -2.64 1.15
N LEU A 248 15.00 -3.49 2.13
CA LEU A 248 15.62 -3.09 3.40
C LEU A 248 17.15 -3.27 3.42
N VAL A 249 17.71 -4.03 2.48
CA VAL A 249 19.12 -4.40 2.46
C VAL A 249 19.78 -4.03 1.13
N GLU A 250 21.09 -3.69 1.18
CA GLU A 250 21.94 -3.51 0.00
C GLU A 250 22.82 -4.75 -0.27
N TRP A 251 23.11 -5.51 0.79
CA TRP A 251 23.89 -6.76 0.73
C TRP A 251 23.22 -7.80 1.64
N PRO A 252 22.35 -8.63 1.10
CA PRO A 252 21.61 -9.60 1.89
C PRO A 252 22.49 -10.70 2.46
N VAL A 253 22.34 -10.95 3.76
CA VAL A 253 22.93 -12.08 4.48
C VAL A 253 21.82 -12.83 5.19
N VAL A 254 21.48 -14.00 4.68
CA VAL A 254 20.38 -14.82 5.21
C VAL A 254 20.85 -15.58 6.45
N LEU A 255 20.09 -15.47 7.54
CA LEU A 255 20.34 -16.13 8.81
C LEU A 255 19.06 -16.87 9.25
N MET A 256 19.20 -18.12 9.69
CA MET A 256 18.07 -18.93 10.16
C MET A 256 18.18 -19.22 11.65
N GLY A 257 17.12 -18.88 12.41
CA GLY A 257 17.04 -19.07 13.85
C GLY A 257 15.92 -20.05 14.25
N ALA A 258 15.99 -20.52 15.51
CA ALA A 258 14.98 -21.40 16.09
C ALA A 258 13.89 -20.60 16.80
N ILE A 259 12.66 -21.08 16.73
CA ILE A 259 11.55 -20.65 17.61
C ILE A 259 11.62 -21.46 18.88
N GLY A 260 11.45 -20.81 20.04
CA GLY A 260 11.43 -21.50 21.34
C GLY A 260 10.29 -22.51 21.43
N GLU A 261 10.56 -23.68 22.02
CA GLU A 261 9.60 -24.79 22.12
C GLU A 261 8.26 -24.38 22.76
N ALA A 262 8.30 -23.47 23.74
CA ALA A 262 7.12 -22.96 24.44
C ALA A 262 6.10 -22.25 23.51
N PHE A 263 6.52 -21.85 22.31
CA PHE A 263 5.65 -21.12 21.36
C PHE A 263 5.14 -21.96 20.19
N LEU A 264 5.64 -23.20 20.05
CA LEU A 264 5.32 -24.05 18.92
C LEU A 264 3.85 -24.53 18.88
N ASP A 265 3.11 -24.38 19.99
CA ASP A 265 1.68 -24.71 20.09
C ASP A 265 0.75 -23.53 19.76
N LEU A 266 1.31 -22.35 19.50
CA LEU A 266 0.53 -21.23 18.96
C LEU A 266 0.01 -21.55 17.55
N PRO A 267 -1.15 -21.03 17.18
CA PRO A 267 -1.61 -21.14 15.79
C PRO A 267 -0.51 -20.70 14.81
N PRO A 268 -0.26 -21.44 13.73
CA PRO A 268 0.82 -21.12 12.79
C PRO A 268 0.66 -19.73 12.18
N GLU A 269 -0.57 -19.28 11.98
CA GLU A 269 -0.86 -17.94 11.43
C GLU A 269 -0.49 -16.82 12.42
N VAL A 270 -0.65 -17.06 13.72
CA VAL A 270 -0.19 -16.11 14.77
C VAL A 270 1.33 -15.97 14.72
N LEU A 271 2.06 -17.11 14.63
CA LEU A 271 3.50 -17.12 14.49
C LEU A 271 3.94 -16.36 13.23
N GLN A 272 3.31 -16.66 12.07
CA GLN A 272 3.62 -16.03 10.80
C GLN A 272 3.39 -14.52 10.85
N THR A 273 2.24 -14.10 11.35
CA THR A 273 1.86 -12.69 11.44
C THR A 273 2.79 -11.93 12.39
N SER A 274 3.04 -12.45 13.59
CA SER A 274 3.95 -11.82 14.54
C SER A 274 5.37 -11.65 13.95
N MET A 275 5.91 -12.66 13.29
CA MET A 275 7.22 -12.63 12.67
C MET A 275 7.27 -11.66 11.48
N LYS A 276 6.25 -11.67 10.63
CA LYS A 276 6.16 -10.82 9.45
C LYS A 276 5.99 -9.33 9.83
N GLU A 277 4.98 -9.02 10.63
CA GLU A 277 4.61 -7.63 10.89
C GLU A 277 5.62 -6.91 11.78
N HIS A 278 6.10 -7.57 12.82
CA HIS A 278 6.99 -6.93 13.80
C HIS A 278 8.47 -7.01 13.44
N GLN A 279 8.93 -8.08 12.77
CA GLN A 279 10.36 -8.35 12.58
C GLN A 279 10.77 -8.53 11.12
N LYS A 280 9.83 -8.61 10.20
CA LYS A 280 10.08 -8.91 8.78
C LYS A 280 10.82 -10.23 8.57
N PHE A 281 10.50 -11.23 9.39
CA PHE A 281 11.06 -12.57 9.30
C PHE A 281 10.18 -13.47 8.44
N PHE A 282 10.82 -14.36 7.66
CA PHE A 282 10.13 -15.43 6.97
C PHE A 282 9.91 -16.60 7.92
N SER A 283 8.76 -17.21 7.82
CA SER A 283 8.42 -18.43 8.54
C SER A 283 9.00 -19.65 7.86
N VAL A 284 9.48 -20.60 8.65
CA VAL A 284 9.98 -21.88 8.16
C VAL A 284 9.22 -23.01 8.84
N ARG A 285 8.62 -23.89 8.03
CA ARG A 285 7.78 -24.98 8.50
C ARG A 285 8.44 -26.35 8.32
N ASP A 286 8.07 -27.26 9.17
CA ASP A 286 8.30 -28.68 8.97
C ASP A 286 7.20 -29.23 8.03
N PRO A 287 7.54 -29.72 6.82
CA PRO A 287 6.56 -30.21 5.85
C PRO A 287 5.79 -31.45 6.33
N LYS A 288 6.33 -32.21 7.31
CA LYS A 288 5.69 -33.41 7.86
C LYS A 288 4.58 -33.08 8.83
N THR A 289 4.77 -32.03 9.63
CA THR A 289 3.83 -31.65 10.71
C THR A 289 3.02 -30.41 10.36
N GLY A 290 3.45 -29.62 9.37
CA GLY A 290 2.88 -28.32 9.03
C GLY A 290 3.20 -27.21 10.02
N ARG A 291 3.91 -27.52 11.13
CA ARG A 291 4.22 -26.55 12.20
C ARG A 291 5.33 -25.58 11.78
N ILE A 292 5.22 -24.34 12.19
CA ILE A 292 6.26 -23.34 12.05
C ILE A 292 7.29 -23.57 13.17
N VAL A 293 8.54 -23.87 12.79
CA VAL A 293 9.58 -24.33 13.75
C VAL A 293 10.84 -23.46 13.73
N ARG A 294 11.04 -22.66 12.67
CA ARG A 294 12.19 -21.77 12.48
C ARG A 294 11.73 -20.45 11.88
N PHE A 295 12.60 -19.48 11.93
CA PHE A 295 12.46 -18.21 11.20
C PHE A 295 13.72 -17.92 10.38
N VAL A 296 13.54 -17.19 9.28
CA VAL A 296 14.66 -16.60 8.53
C VAL A 296 14.61 -15.09 8.68
N THR A 297 15.73 -14.51 9.03
CA THR A 297 15.99 -13.06 9.02
C THR A 297 17.07 -12.74 7.99
N VAL A 298 17.03 -11.53 7.43
CA VAL A 298 18.02 -11.05 6.46
C VAL A 298 18.76 -9.86 7.04
N ALA A 299 20.03 -10.07 7.33
CA ALA A 299 20.92 -9.00 7.77
C ALA A 299 21.46 -8.23 6.56
N ASN A 300 21.77 -6.94 6.76
CA ASN A 300 22.37 -6.08 5.72
C ASN A 300 23.89 -6.02 5.82
N ARG A 301 24.54 -7.05 6.35
CA ARG A 301 26.01 -7.09 6.46
C ARG A 301 26.51 -8.47 6.83
N GLU A 302 27.72 -8.78 6.39
CA GLU A 302 28.52 -9.88 6.92
C GLU A 302 29.11 -9.49 8.28
N THR A 303 29.24 -10.47 9.19
CA THR A 303 29.86 -10.28 10.52
C THR A 303 30.92 -11.35 10.77
N ALA A 304 31.90 -11.06 11.60
CA ALA A 304 32.99 -11.98 11.90
C ALA A 304 32.53 -13.28 12.60
N ASP A 305 31.38 -13.23 13.29
CA ASP A 305 30.74 -14.35 13.97
C ASP A 305 29.67 -15.05 13.13
N ASN A 306 29.65 -14.84 11.81
CA ASN A 306 28.67 -15.40 10.89
C ASN A 306 27.21 -15.12 11.31
N GLY A 307 26.93 -14.01 11.95
CA GLY A 307 25.58 -13.58 12.34
C GLY A 307 25.07 -14.14 13.68
N GLU A 308 25.90 -14.82 14.46
CA GLU A 308 25.49 -15.42 15.75
C GLU A 308 24.93 -14.37 16.71
N THR A 309 25.60 -13.23 16.86
CA THR A 309 25.12 -12.12 17.70
C THR A 309 23.80 -11.55 17.21
N ILE A 310 23.64 -11.42 15.87
CA ILE A 310 22.40 -10.95 15.25
C ILE A 310 21.26 -11.93 15.54
N LEU A 311 21.48 -13.22 15.32
CA LEU A 311 20.47 -14.27 15.60
C LEU A 311 20.07 -14.30 17.07
N LYS A 312 21.03 -14.19 17.98
CA LYS A 312 20.76 -14.14 19.42
C LYS A 312 19.93 -12.92 19.80
N GLY A 313 20.23 -11.75 19.22
CA GLY A 313 19.44 -10.53 19.41
C GLY A 313 18.02 -10.67 18.87
N ASN A 314 17.88 -11.11 17.63
CA ASN A 314 16.58 -11.33 16.98
C ASN A 314 15.73 -12.40 17.68
N GLY A 315 16.38 -13.48 18.16
CA GLY A 315 15.70 -14.52 18.94
C GLY A 315 15.13 -14.00 20.26
N LYS A 316 15.85 -13.10 20.96
CA LYS A 316 15.33 -12.46 22.19
C LYS A 316 14.11 -11.58 21.91
N VAL A 317 14.18 -10.75 20.86
CA VAL A 317 13.04 -9.89 20.48
C VAL A 317 11.84 -10.73 20.06
N LEU A 318 12.08 -11.77 19.25
CA LEU A 318 11.02 -12.70 18.84
C LEU A 318 10.38 -13.40 20.04
N SER A 319 11.20 -13.91 20.98
CA SER A 319 10.68 -14.57 22.19
C SER A 319 9.82 -13.63 23.03
N ALA A 320 10.19 -12.36 23.18
CA ALA A 320 9.36 -11.38 23.89
C ALA A 320 8.00 -11.19 23.21
N ARG A 321 7.97 -11.00 21.89
CA ARG A 321 6.74 -10.85 21.12
C ARG A 321 5.85 -12.09 21.14
N LEU A 322 6.46 -13.29 21.04
CA LEU A 322 5.71 -14.54 21.10
C LEU A 322 5.20 -14.83 22.52
N SER A 323 5.87 -14.34 23.58
CA SER A 323 5.36 -14.41 24.95
C SER A 323 4.08 -13.58 25.11
N ASP A 324 4.03 -12.36 24.54
CA ASP A 324 2.83 -11.53 24.52
C ASP A 324 1.70 -12.25 23.77
N ALA A 325 2.00 -12.78 22.58
CA ALA A 325 1.02 -13.53 21.78
C ALA A 325 0.51 -14.78 22.51
N ALA A 326 1.37 -15.52 23.21
CA ALA A 326 0.97 -16.70 24.00
C ALA A 326 0.06 -16.32 25.18
N PHE A 327 0.35 -15.17 25.81
CA PHE A 327 -0.49 -14.64 26.88
C PHE A 327 -1.90 -14.25 26.35
N PHE A 328 -1.97 -13.51 25.24
CA PHE A 328 -3.25 -13.18 24.61
C PHE A 328 -4.01 -14.41 24.18
N TRP A 329 -3.33 -15.37 23.56
CA TRP A 329 -3.92 -16.64 23.16
C TRP A 329 -4.55 -17.40 24.34
N GLY A 330 -3.83 -17.50 25.47
CA GLY A 330 -4.31 -18.17 26.68
C GLY A 330 -5.56 -17.50 27.27
N ASN A 331 -5.55 -16.16 27.36
CA ASN A 331 -6.69 -15.38 27.85
C ASN A 331 -7.91 -15.54 26.93
N ASP A 332 -7.70 -15.36 25.64
CA ASP A 332 -8.77 -15.46 24.64
C ASP A 332 -9.41 -16.86 24.61
N LEU A 333 -8.59 -17.92 24.72
CA LEU A 333 -9.11 -19.29 24.83
C LEU A 333 -9.97 -19.52 26.10
N ALA A 334 -9.62 -18.88 27.20
CA ALA A 334 -10.44 -18.97 28.43
C ALA A 334 -11.81 -18.33 28.21
N VAL A 335 -11.87 -17.14 27.60
CA VAL A 335 -13.12 -16.45 27.25
C VAL A 335 -13.92 -17.25 26.23
N ALA A 336 -13.26 -17.82 25.21
CA ALA A 336 -13.92 -18.65 24.19
C ALA A 336 -14.59 -19.88 24.81
N LYS A 337 -13.86 -20.63 25.65
CA LYS A 337 -14.40 -21.83 26.38
C LYS A 337 -15.51 -21.47 27.35
N ALA A 338 -15.56 -20.24 27.86
CA ALA A 338 -16.64 -19.74 28.70
C ALA A 338 -17.91 -19.32 27.92
N GLY A 339 -17.90 -19.40 26.58
CA GLY A 339 -19.05 -19.08 25.72
C GLY A 339 -19.01 -17.69 25.07
N MET A 340 -17.90 -16.95 25.18
CA MET A 340 -17.67 -15.64 24.53
C MET A 340 -18.64 -14.51 24.94
N GLU A 341 -19.33 -14.64 26.10
CA GLU A 341 -20.31 -13.63 26.54
C GLU A 341 -19.65 -12.28 26.81
N GLU A 342 -18.44 -12.28 27.39
CA GLU A 342 -17.65 -11.06 27.61
C GLU A 342 -17.41 -10.29 26.32
N TRP A 343 -17.08 -10.96 25.24
CA TRP A 343 -16.86 -10.32 23.93
C TRP A 343 -18.17 -9.80 23.33
N ARG A 344 -19.27 -10.54 23.51
CA ARG A 344 -20.60 -10.11 23.04
C ARG A 344 -21.01 -8.81 23.73
N GLU A 345 -20.81 -8.71 25.04
CA GLU A 345 -21.08 -7.49 25.80
C GLU A 345 -20.15 -6.34 25.38
N ALA A 346 -18.85 -6.60 25.26
CA ALA A 346 -17.88 -5.57 24.83
C ALA A 346 -18.26 -4.95 23.47
N LEU A 347 -18.74 -5.75 22.52
CA LEU A 347 -19.13 -5.26 21.18
C LEU A 347 -20.41 -4.40 21.18
N THR A 348 -21.18 -4.36 22.25
CA THR A 348 -22.28 -3.41 22.41
C THR A 348 -21.79 -1.97 22.52
N HIS A 349 -20.57 -1.80 23.06
CA HIS A 349 -19.91 -0.51 23.27
C HIS A 349 -18.99 -0.08 22.11
N VAL A 350 -18.71 -0.99 21.16
CA VAL A 350 -17.89 -0.68 19.99
C VAL A 350 -18.77 -0.14 18.87
N THR A 351 -18.60 1.13 18.54
CA THR A 351 -19.34 1.77 17.45
C THR A 351 -18.91 1.20 16.10
N PHE A 352 -19.84 0.62 15.34
CA PHE A 352 -19.60 0.27 13.94
C PHE A 352 -19.63 1.52 13.05
N GLN A 353 -20.73 2.25 13.11
CA GLN A 353 -20.93 3.54 12.45
C GLN A 353 -22.02 4.31 13.21
N SER A 354 -21.84 5.61 13.42
CA SER A 354 -22.70 6.39 14.31
C SER A 354 -24.20 6.29 13.99
N ALA A 355 -24.57 6.24 12.73
CA ALA A 355 -25.97 6.10 12.29
C ALA A 355 -26.44 4.63 12.22
N LEU A 356 -25.54 3.66 12.13
CA LEU A 356 -25.86 2.24 12.00
C LEU A 356 -25.72 1.43 13.30
N GLY A 357 -25.21 2.08 14.36
CA GLY A 357 -25.12 1.52 15.69
C GLY A 357 -23.80 0.85 16.03
N SER A 358 -23.83 -0.03 17.03
CA SER A 358 -22.68 -0.78 17.52
C SER A 358 -22.36 -2.01 16.65
N GLN A 359 -21.22 -2.66 16.92
CA GLN A 359 -20.88 -3.95 16.31
C GLN A 359 -21.91 -5.03 16.70
N ALA A 360 -22.42 -5.01 17.93
CA ALA A 360 -23.48 -5.93 18.36
C ALA A 360 -24.79 -5.72 17.56
N ASP A 361 -25.16 -4.47 17.27
CA ASP A 361 -26.30 -4.17 16.39
C ASP A 361 -26.10 -4.75 15.00
N ARG A 362 -24.89 -4.59 14.44
CA ARG A 362 -24.49 -5.13 13.14
C ARG A 362 -24.57 -6.67 13.13
N ILE A 363 -23.99 -7.32 14.13
CA ILE A 363 -24.05 -8.79 14.28
C ILE A 363 -25.49 -9.26 14.29
N GLY A 364 -26.35 -8.58 15.02
CA GLY A 364 -27.77 -8.93 15.07
C GLY A 364 -28.51 -8.77 13.74
N ARG A 365 -28.14 -7.79 12.88
CA ARG A 365 -28.70 -7.65 11.54
C ARG A 365 -28.19 -8.74 10.61
N ILE A 366 -26.88 -9.01 10.63
CA ILE A 366 -26.26 -10.06 9.84
C ILE A 366 -26.84 -11.43 10.21
N ALA A 367 -27.09 -11.71 11.50
CA ALA A 367 -27.64 -12.98 11.97
C ALA A 367 -29.07 -13.19 11.47
N ALA A 368 -29.93 -12.18 11.55
CA ALA A 368 -31.29 -12.26 11.03
C ALA A 368 -31.27 -12.48 9.50
N LEU A 369 -30.44 -11.73 8.76
CA LEU A 369 -30.33 -11.84 7.31
C LEU A 369 -29.71 -13.18 6.89
N ALA A 370 -28.71 -13.70 7.60
CA ALA A 370 -28.12 -15.01 7.32
C ALA A 370 -29.12 -16.14 7.45
N ARG A 371 -30.01 -16.06 8.46
CA ARG A 371 -31.11 -17.01 8.62
C ARG A 371 -32.07 -17.02 7.41
N GLU A 372 -32.44 -15.84 6.90
CA GLU A 372 -33.34 -15.71 5.73
C GLU A 372 -32.67 -16.16 4.43
N ILE A 373 -31.35 -15.93 4.29
CA ILE A 373 -30.59 -16.36 3.11
C ILE A 373 -30.33 -17.85 3.11
N ALA A 374 -30.16 -18.47 4.27
CA ALA A 374 -29.72 -19.85 4.42
C ALA A 374 -30.49 -20.87 3.54
N PRO A 375 -31.82 -20.91 3.51
CA PRO A 375 -32.55 -21.84 2.65
C PRO A 375 -32.28 -21.65 1.16
N LYS A 376 -32.02 -20.40 0.75
CA LYS A 376 -31.79 -20.03 -0.66
C LYS A 376 -30.41 -20.50 -1.17
N VAL A 377 -29.49 -20.79 -0.25
CA VAL A 377 -28.13 -21.27 -0.56
C VAL A 377 -27.92 -22.73 -0.11
N GLY A 378 -28.95 -23.40 0.37
CA GLY A 378 -28.88 -24.79 0.84
C GLY A 378 -28.22 -24.96 2.21
N ALA A 379 -28.22 -23.93 3.05
CA ALA A 379 -27.73 -23.97 4.42
C ALA A 379 -28.85 -24.21 5.44
N ASP A 380 -28.50 -24.73 6.60
CA ASP A 380 -29.40 -24.79 7.76
C ASP A 380 -29.55 -23.38 8.36
N PRO A 381 -30.80 -22.85 8.53
CA PRO A 381 -31.04 -21.51 9.05
C PRO A 381 -30.54 -21.29 10.48
N ASP A 382 -30.62 -22.30 11.35
CA ASP A 382 -30.18 -22.18 12.73
C ASP A 382 -28.65 -22.15 12.83
N LEU A 383 -27.94 -22.95 12.01
CA LEU A 383 -26.50 -22.91 11.91
C LEU A 383 -25.99 -21.58 11.30
N ALA A 384 -26.67 -21.06 10.27
CA ALA A 384 -26.29 -19.78 9.65
C ALA A 384 -26.48 -18.62 10.62
N GLU A 385 -27.59 -18.59 11.37
CA GLU A 385 -27.82 -17.57 12.40
C GLU A 385 -26.78 -17.68 13.54
N GLN A 386 -26.50 -18.90 14.02
CA GLN A 386 -25.48 -19.14 15.04
C GLN A 386 -24.10 -18.68 14.57
N ALA A 387 -23.72 -19.05 13.35
CA ALA A 387 -22.45 -18.65 12.76
C ALA A 387 -22.33 -17.12 12.65
N ALA A 388 -23.37 -16.43 12.20
CA ALA A 388 -23.37 -14.98 12.10
C ALA A 388 -23.26 -14.29 13.47
N LYS A 389 -23.87 -14.87 14.53
CA LYS A 389 -23.76 -14.36 15.91
C LYS A 389 -22.35 -14.47 16.48
N VAL A 390 -21.53 -15.40 15.98
CA VAL A 390 -20.19 -15.69 16.50
C VAL A 390 -19.10 -15.09 15.61
N ALA A 391 -19.34 -14.99 14.30
CA ALA A 391 -18.34 -14.70 13.28
C ALA A 391 -17.49 -13.44 13.51
N LYS A 392 -17.98 -12.46 14.27
CA LYS A 392 -17.29 -11.19 14.56
C LYS A 392 -16.94 -10.99 16.03
N LEU A 393 -17.14 -11.99 16.88
CA LEU A 393 -16.84 -11.84 18.31
C LEU A 393 -15.34 -11.71 18.59
N ASP A 394 -14.51 -12.29 17.73
CA ASP A 394 -13.06 -12.18 17.79
C ASP A 394 -12.53 -10.74 17.65
N LEU A 395 -13.33 -9.80 17.15
CA LEU A 395 -12.99 -8.37 17.13
C LEU A 395 -12.80 -7.78 18.54
N ALA A 396 -13.33 -8.42 19.58
CA ALA A 396 -13.13 -8.04 20.97
C ALA A 396 -11.98 -8.81 21.64
N SER A 397 -11.34 -9.75 20.95
CA SER A 397 -10.22 -10.54 21.49
C SER A 397 -8.93 -9.73 21.56
N GLN A 398 -8.05 -10.10 22.50
CA GLN A 398 -6.74 -9.47 22.65
C GLN A 398 -5.86 -9.74 21.43
N MET A 399 -5.94 -10.96 20.88
CA MET A 399 -5.17 -11.36 19.69
C MET A 399 -5.54 -10.53 18.45
N VAL A 400 -6.82 -10.30 18.18
CA VAL A 400 -7.25 -9.51 17.02
C VAL A 400 -7.03 -8.01 17.27
N TYR A 401 -7.03 -7.55 18.50
CA TYR A 401 -6.62 -6.18 18.83
C TYR A 401 -5.15 -5.93 18.48
N GLU A 402 -4.25 -6.86 18.80
CA GLU A 402 -2.82 -6.79 18.45
C GLU A 402 -2.56 -7.06 16.96
N PHE A 403 -3.27 -8.05 16.38
CA PHE A 403 -3.14 -8.47 14.98
C PHE A 403 -4.47 -8.40 14.24
N PRO A 404 -4.92 -7.21 13.81
CA PRO A 404 -6.21 -7.03 13.14
C PRO A 404 -6.39 -7.86 11.85
N GLU A 405 -5.31 -8.23 11.19
CA GLU A 405 -5.31 -9.09 9.99
C GLU A 405 -5.72 -10.53 10.28
N LEU A 406 -5.70 -10.96 11.53
CA LEU A 406 -6.15 -12.30 11.97
C LEU A 406 -7.65 -12.36 12.27
N GLN A 407 -8.40 -11.26 12.11
CA GLN A 407 -9.85 -11.25 12.29
C GLN A 407 -10.53 -12.32 11.41
N GLY A 408 -11.52 -12.97 11.95
CA GLY A 408 -12.22 -14.10 11.33
C GLY A 408 -11.47 -15.41 11.48
N LEU A 409 -10.19 -15.44 11.20
CA LEU A 409 -9.36 -16.62 11.39
C LEU A 409 -9.28 -17.02 12.88
N MET A 410 -9.04 -16.05 13.75
CA MET A 410 -9.07 -16.28 15.20
C MET A 410 -10.46 -16.67 15.67
N GLY A 411 -11.51 -16.09 15.08
CA GLY A 411 -12.89 -16.49 15.31
C GLY A 411 -13.13 -17.98 15.07
N ARG A 412 -12.52 -18.57 14.03
CA ARG A 412 -12.56 -20.02 13.77
C ARG A 412 -11.95 -20.82 14.92
N TYR A 413 -10.78 -20.45 15.39
CA TYR A 413 -10.11 -21.12 16.50
C TYR A 413 -10.93 -21.02 17.79
N TYR A 414 -11.49 -19.86 18.09
CA TYR A 414 -12.29 -19.63 19.29
C TYR A 414 -13.64 -20.37 19.23
N ALA A 415 -14.31 -20.37 18.07
CA ALA A 415 -15.53 -21.13 17.88
C ALA A 415 -15.31 -22.65 18.07
N ALA A 416 -14.22 -23.16 17.50
CA ALA A 416 -13.83 -24.56 17.71
C ALA A 416 -13.49 -24.86 19.17
N ALA A 417 -12.77 -23.97 19.87
CA ALA A 417 -12.45 -24.13 21.29
C ALA A 417 -13.68 -24.06 22.21
N ALA A 418 -14.72 -23.32 21.78
CA ALA A 418 -16.03 -23.27 22.44
C ALA A 418 -16.89 -24.51 22.16
N GLY A 419 -16.43 -25.46 21.35
CA GLY A 419 -17.18 -26.68 21.00
C GLY A 419 -18.31 -26.44 20.01
N LEU A 420 -18.30 -25.34 19.24
CA LEU A 420 -19.31 -25.06 18.24
C LEU A 420 -19.14 -25.96 17.00
N PRO A 421 -20.20 -26.17 16.20
CA PRO A 421 -20.14 -26.97 14.97
C PRO A 421 -19.05 -26.48 14.01
N ALA A 422 -18.47 -27.42 13.26
CA ALA A 422 -17.39 -27.10 12.31
C ALA A 422 -17.80 -26.06 11.26
N GLU A 423 -19.05 -26.14 10.78
CA GLU A 423 -19.62 -25.19 9.81
C GLU A 423 -19.69 -23.76 10.38
N VAL A 424 -20.00 -23.63 11.67
CA VAL A 424 -20.00 -22.34 12.39
C VAL A 424 -18.60 -21.80 12.51
N ALA A 425 -17.64 -22.63 12.92
CA ALA A 425 -16.25 -22.23 13.04
C ALA A 425 -15.65 -21.81 11.68
N GLU A 426 -15.92 -22.57 10.62
CA GLU A 426 -15.42 -22.26 9.28
C GLU A 426 -16.03 -20.95 8.73
N ALA A 427 -17.31 -20.69 8.99
CA ALA A 427 -17.96 -19.45 8.61
C ALA A 427 -17.31 -18.22 9.28
N CYS A 428 -16.76 -18.33 10.49
CA CYS A 428 -16.01 -17.25 11.12
C CYS A 428 -14.79 -16.83 10.27
N ALA A 429 -14.06 -17.80 9.73
CA ALA A 429 -12.89 -17.51 8.88
C ALA A 429 -13.26 -16.99 7.50
N LEU A 430 -14.39 -17.44 6.94
CA LEU A 430 -14.71 -17.24 5.52
C LEU A 430 -15.70 -16.09 5.25
N HIS A 431 -16.44 -15.59 6.24
CA HIS A 431 -17.48 -14.58 5.98
C HIS A 431 -16.97 -13.25 5.40
N TYR A 432 -15.70 -12.91 5.62
CA TYR A 432 -15.08 -11.75 5.00
C TYR A 432 -14.77 -11.96 3.52
N LYS A 433 -14.56 -13.21 3.08
CA LYS A 433 -14.19 -13.55 1.70
C LYS A 433 -15.38 -13.47 0.73
N PRO A 434 -15.12 -13.19 -0.57
CA PRO A 434 -13.85 -12.75 -1.12
C PRO A 434 -13.62 -11.25 -0.82
N LEU A 435 -12.38 -10.86 -0.53
CA LEU A 435 -11.95 -9.47 -0.34
C LEU A 435 -11.43 -8.85 -1.64
N GLY A 436 -10.84 -9.65 -2.51
CA GLY A 436 -10.22 -9.21 -3.76
C GLY A 436 -10.56 -10.11 -4.95
N PRO A 437 -10.19 -9.72 -6.18
CA PRO A 437 -10.52 -10.48 -7.39
C PRO A 437 -9.84 -11.85 -7.47
N SER A 438 -8.69 -12.04 -6.80
CA SER A 438 -7.93 -13.29 -6.76
C SER A 438 -8.26 -14.19 -5.57
N ASP A 439 -9.05 -13.71 -4.60
CA ASP A 439 -9.38 -14.50 -3.42
C ASP A 439 -10.22 -15.71 -3.76
N GLU A 440 -10.04 -16.78 -2.99
CA GLU A 440 -10.94 -17.93 -3.00
C GLU A 440 -12.33 -17.52 -2.52
N VAL A 441 -13.36 -18.06 -3.20
CA VAL A 441 -14.77 -17.81 -2.87
C VAL A 441 -15.26 -18.94 -1.97
N PRO A 442 -15.86 -18.65 -0.81
CA PRO A 442 -16.49 -19.66 0.02
C PRO A 442 -17.51 -20.51 -0.75
N SER A 443 -17.51 -21.82 -0.52
CA SER A 443 -18.44 -22.77 -1.15
C SER A 443 -19.31 -23.52 -0.14
N ALA A 444 -18.92 -23.60 1.14
CA ALA A 444 -19.72 -24.22 2.18
C ALA A 444 -21.00 -23.39 2.44
N PRO A 445 -22.20 -24.00 2.41
CA PRO A 445 -23.47 -23.25 2.43
C PRO A 445 -23.62 -22.26 3.58
N VAL A 446 -23.25 -22.65 4.82
CA VAL A 446 -23.29 -21.76 6.00
C VAL A 446 -22.36 -20.56 5.81
N SER A 447 -21.13 -20.78 5.34
CA SER A 447 -20.16 -19.71 5.08
C SER A 447 -20.66 -18.77 3.97
N VAL A 448 -21.29 -19.29 2.92
CA VAL A 448 -21.91 -18.52 1.84
C VAL A 448 -23.05 -17.64 2.36
N ALA A 449 -23.93 -18.21 3.20
CA ALA A 449 -25.05 -17.46 3.79
C ALA A 449 -24.56 -16.26 4.63
N VAL A 450 -23.58 -16.50 5.53
CA VAL A 450 -23.02 -15.45 6.40
C VAL A 450 -22.23 -14.41 5.59
N ALA A 451 -21.46 -14.84 4.58
CA ALA A 451 -20.71 -13.92 3.73
C ALA A 451 -21.62 -13.01 2.88
N LEU A 452 -22.73 -13.55 2.36
CA LEU A 452 -23.74 -12.74 1.67
C LEU A 452 -24.41 -11.77 2.63
N ALA A 453 -24.83 -12.24 3.81
CA ALA A 453 -25.47 -11.40 4.82
C ALA A 453 -24.58 -10.22 5.27
N ASP A 454 -23.29 -10.46 5.55
CA ASP A 454 -22.33 -9.42 5.95
C ASP A 454 -22.13 -8.36 4.87
N LYS A 455 -22.01 -8.77 3.59
CA LYS A 455 -21.82 -7.86 2.47
C LYS A 455 -23.11 -7.09 2.14
N LEU A 456 -24.26 -7.74 2.23
CA LEU A 456 -25.55 -7.09 2.00
C LEU A 456 -25.90 -6.10 3.11
N ASP A 457 -25.66 -6.44 4.40
CA ASP A 457 -25.82 -5.49 5.52
C ASP A 457 -24.94 -4.25 5.32
N THR A 458 -23.69 -4.45 4.91
CA THR A 458 -22.78 -3.34 4.61
C THR A 458 -23.32 -2.46 3.47
N LEU A 459 -23.70 -3.06 2.33
CA LEU A 459 -24.20 -2.31 1.19
C LEU A 459 -25.48 -1.54 1.52
N THR A 460 -26.48 -2.20 2.07
CA THR A 460 -27.79 -1.59 2.36
C THR A 460 -27.71 -0.56 3.46
N GLY A 461 -26.91 -0.83 4.51
CA GLY A 461 -26.72 0.10 5.62
C GLY A 461 -26.06 1.42 5.17
N PHE A 462 -24.94 1.35 4.47
CA PHE A 462 -24.26 2.56 3.99
C PHE A 462 -25.07 3.32 2.92
N TRP A 463 -25.83 2.60 2.07
CA TRP A 463 -26.76 3.25 1.13
C TRP A 463 -27.91 3.97 1.85
N ALA A 464 -28.43 3.40 2.95
CA ALA A 464 -29.50 4.01 3.72
C ALA A 464 -29.12 5.33 4.40
N ILE A 465 -27.82 5.48 4.74
CA ILE A 465 -27.29 6.71 5.36
C ILE A 465 -26.59 7.64 4.35
N ASP A 466 -26.77 7.38 3.04
CA ASP A 466 -26.24 8.15 1.90
C ASP A 466 -24.70 8.20 1.80
N GLU A 467 -23.99 7.30 2.45
CA GLU A 467 -22.52 7.14 2.37
C GLU A 467 -22.13 6.29 1.15
N LYS A 468 -22.34 6.84 -0.04
CA LYS A 468 -22.07 6.16 -1.32
C LYS A 468 -20.67 6.41 -1.84
N PRO A 469 -20.07 5.45 -2.58
CA PRO A 469 -18.76 5.68 -3.19
C PRO A 469 -18.85 6.75 -4.28
N THR A 470 -17.90 7.70 -4.29
CA THR A 470 -17.84 8.78 -5.27
C THR A 470 -16.51 8.79 -6.01
N GLY A 471 -16.50 8.78 -7.35
CA GLY A 471 -15.28 8.81 -8.16
C GLY A 471 -14.27 7.72 -7.71
N SER A 472 -13.07 8.12 -7.31
CA SER A 472 -12.03 7.22 -6.78
C SER A 472 -12.17 6.92 -5.28
N LYS A 473 -13.08 7.59 -4.55
CA LYS A 473 -13.23 7.44 -3.10
C LYS A 473 -14.25 6.36 -2.76
N ASP A 474 -13.84 5.37 -2.00
CA ASP A 474 -14.66 4.30 -1.45
C ASP A 474 -14.15 3.92 -0.05
N PRO A 475 -14.33 4.79 0.96
CA PRO A 475 -13.76 4.60 2.29
C PRO A 475 -14.31 3.36 3.02
N PHE A 476 -15.50 2.90 2.64
CA PHE A 476 -16.17 1.75 3.25
C PHE A 476 -16.09 0.49 2.39
N ALA A 477 -15.31 0.51 1.31
CA ALA A 477 -15.10 -0.61 0.40
C ALA A 477 -16.41 -1.23 -0.18
N LEU A 478 -17.41 -0.38 -0.45
CA LEU A 478 -18.72 -0.81 -0.93
C LEU A 478 -18.67 -1.48 -2.31
N ARG A 479 -17.79 -0.97 -3.20
CA ARG A 479 -17.57 -1.63 -4.53
C ARG A 479 -17.04 -3.03 -4.36
N ARG A 480 -16.14 -3.23 -3.39
CA ARG A 480 -15.56 -4.54 -3.06
C ARG A 480 -16.62 -5.47 -2.49
N ALA A 481 -17.49 -4.96 -1.60
CA ALA A 481 -18.61 -5.72 -1.07
C ALA A 481 -19.59 -6.15 -2.18
N ALA A 482 -19.93 -5.24 -3.11
CA ALA A 482 -20.80 -5.56 -4.24
C ALA A 482 -20.21 -6.62 -5.17
N LEU A 483 -18.92 -6.49 -5.53
CA LEU A 483 -18.21 -7.51 -6.31
C LEU A 483 -18.15 -8.85 -5.57
N GLY A 484 -17.99 -8.82 -4.24
CA GLY A 484 -18.04 -10.01 -3.39
C GLY A 484 -19.37 -10.73 -3.46
N VAL A 485 -20.50 -10.00 -3.41
CA VAL A 485 -21.84 -10.58 -3.60
C VAL A 485 -21.98 -11.25 -4.96
N ILE A 486 -21.58 -10.55 -6.03
CA ILE A 486 -21.64 -11.08 -7.40
C ILE A 486 -20.82 -12.37 -7.52
N ARG A 487 -19.61 -12.37 -7.00
CA ARG A 487 -18.74 -13.56 -7.04
C ARG A 487 -19.31 -14.74 -6.24
N LEU A 488 -19.84 -14.48 -5.03
CA LEU A 488 -20.51 -15.53 -4.22
C LEU A 488 -21.65 -16.17 -4.99
N VAL A 489 -22.49 -15.37 -5.63
CA VAL A 489 -23.64 -15.87 -6.40
C VAL A 489 -23.21 -16.65 -7.64
N LEU A 490 -22.30 -16.09 -8.44
CA LEU A 490 -21.89 -16.70 -9.71
C LEU A 490 -21.05 -17.97 -9.50
N THR A 491 -20.07 -17.93 -8.60
CA THR A 491 -19.18 -19.08 -8.37
C THR A 491 -19.91 -20.26 -7.77
N ASN A 492 -20.89 -20.01 -6.90
CA ASN A 492 -21.70 -21.09 -6.29
C ASN A 492 -22.95 -21.45 -7.15
N GLY A 493 -23.14 -20.85 -8.33
CA GLY A 493 -24.28 -21.16 -9.20
C GLY A 493 -25.65 -20.90 -8.54
N LEU A 494 -25.74 -19.91 -7.64
CA LEU A 494 -26.94 -19.65 -6.88
C LEU A 494 -28.04 -19.05 -7.77
N LYS A 495 -29.24 -19.62 -7.68
CA LYS A 495 -30.44 -19.12 -8.37
C LYS A 495 -31.27 -18.27 -7.39
N VAL A 496 -30.76 -17.07 -7.08
CA VAL A 496 -31.38 -16.13 -6.14
C VAL A 496 -31.68 -14.80 -6.80
N SER A 497 -32.77 -14.16 -6.39
CA SER A 497 -33.10 -12.79 -6.79
C SER A 497 -32.30 -11.81 -5.92
N LEU A 498 -31.32 -11.12 -6.50
CA LEU A 498 -30.55 -10.10 -5.76
C LEU A 498 -31.43 -8.95 -5.28
N SER A 499 -32.48 -8.58 -6.03
CA SER A 499 -33.44 -7.54 -5.62
C SER A 499 -34.20 -7.94 -4.34
N GLU A 500 -34.61 -9.20 -4.23
CA GLU A 500 -35.25 -9.71 -3.01
C GLU A 500 -34.29 -9.70 -1.83
N LEU A 501 -33.06 -10.21 -2.00
CA LEU A 501 -32.05 -10.20 -0.96
C LEU A 501 -31.70 -8.79 -0.47
N ILE A 502 -31.60 -7.83 -1.40
CA ILE A 502 -31.34 -6.42 -1.06
C ILE A 502 -32.54 -5.82 -0.31
N GLN A 503 -33.75 -6.17 -0.70
CA GLN A 503 -34.95 -5.69 -0.01
C GLN A 503 -35.04 -6.26 1.41
N GLU A 504 -34.82 -7.56 1.61
CA GLU A 504 -34.76 -8.21 2.92
C GLU A 504 -33.70 -7.54 3.83
N ALA A 505 -32.49 -7.33 3.30
CA ALA A 505 -31.41 -6.66 4.03
C ALA A 505 -31.80 -5.21 4.40
N ARG A 506 -32.45 -4.50 3.52
CA ARG A 506 -32.93 -3.13 3.75
C ARG A 506 -34.01 -3.09 4.84
N GLU A 507 -34.99 -3.98 4.79
CA GLU A 507 -36.05 -4.07 5.79
C GLU A 507 -35.50 -4.39 7.18
N THR A 508 -34.58 -5.35 7.28
CA THR A 508 -33.88 -5.68 8.53
C THR A 508 -33.11 -4.48 9.09
N SER A 509 -32.43 -3.72 8.25
CA SER A 509 -31.67 -2.53 8.65
C SER A 509 -32.59 -1.41 9.10
N ILE A 510 -33.66 -1.11 8.36
CA ILE A 510 -34.63 -0.04 8.67
C ILE A 510 -35.40 -0.37 9.96
N GLN A 511 -35.87 -1.61 10.13
CA GLN A 511 -36.64 -2.00 11.31
C GLN A 511 -35.82 -1.79 12.60
N LYS A 512 -34.57 -2.23 12.61
CA LYS A 512 -33.70 -2.03 13.79
C LYS A 512 -33.31 -0.56 14.02
N TRP A 513 -33.07 0.19 12.94
CA TRP A 513 -32.81 1.63 13.05
C TRP A 513 -34.01 2.37 13.61
N SER A 514 -35.23 2.08 13.13
CA SER A 514 -36.49 2.67 13.61
C SER A 514 -36.72 2.36 15.09
N THR A 515 -36.55 1.11 15.50
CA THR A 515 -36.70 0.69 16.91
C THR A 515 -35.73 1.43 17.84
N ARG A 516 -34.45 1.53 17.44
CA ARG A 516 -33.44 2.25 18.19
C ARG A 516 -33.75 3.74 18.29
N LYS A 517 -34.09 4.37 17.17
CA LYS A 517 -34.43 5.80 17.14
C LYS A 517 -35.64 6.12 18.02
N THR A 518 -36.64 5.24 18.01
CA THR A 518 -37.81 5.37 18.91
C THR A 518 -37.40 5.22 20.36
N ALA A 519 -36.54 4.28 20.72
CA ALA A 519 -36.03 4.10 22.07
C ALA A 519 -35.21 5.31 22.55
N GLU A 520 -34.32 5.84 21.71
CA GLU A 520 -33.52 7.05 22.00
C GLU A 520 -34.44 8.26 22.26
N LEU A 521 -35.44 8.51 21.40
CA LEU A 521 -36.40 9.59 21.54
C LEU A 521 -37.26 9.43 22.80
N THR A 522 -37.68 8.21 23.12
CA THR A 522 -38.45 7.91 24.33
C THR A 522 -37.63 8.21 25.58
N THR A 523 -36.36 7.79 25.60
CA THR A 523 -35.44 8.04 26.72
C THR A 523 -35.19 9.55 26.89
N GLN A 524 -34.99 10.27 25.79
CA GLN A 524 -34.81 11.71 25.83
C GLN A 524 -36.05 12.44 26.36
N LEU A 525 -37.23 12.07 25.88
CA LEU A 525 -38.50 12.61 26.37
C LEU A 525 -38.73 12.33 27.88
N LEU A 526 -38.37 11.13 28.36
CA LEU A 526 -38.46 10.80 29.79
C LEU A 526 -37.49 11.63 30.62
N ASN A 527 -36.26 11.85 30.15
CA ASN A 527 -35.28 12.68 30.83
C ASN A 527 -35.73 14.15 30.86
N ASP A 528 -36.24 14.69 29.75
CA ASP A 528 -36.76 16.05 29.67
C ASP A 528 -37.98 16.24 30.60
N TYR A 529 -38.87 15.25 30.67
CA TYR A 529 -40.02 15.27 31.60
C TYR A 529 -39.55 15.21 33.06
N SER A 530 -38.57 14.39 33.40
CA SER A 530 -37.97 14.32 34.73
C SER A 530 -37.35 15.65 35.16
N ALA A 531 -36.54 16.26 34.27
CA ALA A 531 -35.93 17.58 34.51
C ALA A 531 -36.97 18.67 34.72
N ALA A 532 -38.02 18.70 33.89
CA ALA A 532 -39.11 19.65 34.05
C ALA A 532 -39.86 19.47 35.37
N THR A 533 -40.10 18.23 35.81
CA THR A 533 -40.75 17.90 37.07
C THR A 533 -39.93 18.34 38.27
N GLN A 534 -38.60 18.15 38.21
CA GLN A 534 -37.67 18.59 39.24
C GLN A 534 -37.63 20.14 39.35
N THR A 535 -37.56 20.84 38.22
CA THR A 535 -37.61 22.32 38.17
C THR A 535 -38.91 22.87 38.77
N ILE A 536 -40.06 22.23 38.49
CA ILE A 536 -41.35 22.61 39.08
C ILE A 536 -41.34 22.37 40.59
N ALA A 537 -40.75 21.32 41.10
CA ALA A 537 -40.64 21.03 42.53
C ALA A 537 -39.75 22.08 43.24
N GLU A 538 -38.63 22.47 42.64
CA GLU A 538 -37.72 23.51 43.14
C GLU A 538 -38.41 24.89 43.18
N LEU A 539 -39.13 25.26 42.11
CA LEU A 539 -39.90 26.49 42.06
C LEU A 539 -41.03 26.54 43.13
N ARG A 540 -41.64 25.38 43.42
CA ARG A 540 -42.61 25.28 44.51
C ARG A 540 -41.99 25.39 45.90
N ALA A 541 -40.74 24.90 46.06
CA ALA A 541 -40.00 25.03 47.31
C ALA A 541 -39.56 26.49 47.60
N LEU A 542 -39.20 27.23 46.52
CA LEU A 542 -38.85 28.65 46.62
C LEU A 542 -40.05 29.62 46.90
N ARG A 543 -41.28 29.14 46.73
CA ARG A 543 -42.51 29.88 47.01
C ARG A 543 -43.08 29.65 48.43
N ARG A 544 -42.48 28.78 49.21
CA ARG A 544 -42.73 28.61 50.65
C ARG A 544 -41.66 29.32 51.47
#